data_b2a71a2636bd6b8e9cbbaf566ffa0802
#
_entry.id   b2a71a2636bd6b8e9cbbaf566ffa0802
#
_cell.length_a   1.000
_cell.length_b   1.000
_cell.length_c   1.000
_cell.angle_alpha   90.00
_cell.angle_beta   90.00
_cell.angle_gamma   90.00
#
_symmetry.space_group_name_H-M   'P 1'
#
loop_
_entity.id
_entity.type
_entity.pdbx_description
1 polymer ?
#
loop_
_entity_poly.entity_id
_entity_poly.type
_entity_poly.pdbx_seq_one_letter_code
_entity_poly.pdbx_strand_id
1 'polypeptide(L)'
;MTLNWQKVDAIPGWFGSHSYALWRSLLDFQADGVRGNLFEIGVWRGRSASVLASYCRDDETLYLCDLQVDAQAMHMAFEGVGAAGRSIVAISAPSSELPGKLDLRAMHKTVRWMHIDGEHTGSAVYSELELANQIVKSDGLVVVDDFFSPRYPANTTEAVRYLEKNPFHFRLLAVAFNKGYFCRPESLPRYMDFIAGGLSRSLHAYQCPSTIFKTTGPWDTDAVGITAFMPEAGSMAGPDNQPHRWHMMGARNMWSPWRHIQNGLRIFFGR
;
A
#
# COMPACT_ATOMS: atom_id res chain seq x y z
N MET A 1 7.26 -11.50 -21.16
CA MET A 1 6.38 -10.40 -21.65
C MET A 1 6.41 -9.30 -20.60
N THR A 2 6.52 -8.05 -21.00
CA THR A 2 6.51 -6.94 -20.04
C THR A 2 5.08 -6.63 -19.62
N LEU A 3 4.81 -6.59 -18.32
CA LEU A 3 3.55 -6.13 -17.76
C LEU A 3 3.27 -4.69 -18.25
N ASN A 4 2.08 -4.43 -18.78
CA ASN A 4 1.63 -3.09 -19.17
C ASN A 4 0.20 -2.82 -18.71
N TRP A 5 -0.17 -1.54 -18.66
CA TRP A 5 -1.47 -1.12 -18.16
C TRP A 5 -2.64 -1.67 -19.00
N GLN A 6 -2.52 -1.67 -20.34
CA GLN A 6 -3.60 -2.11 -21.22
C GLN A 6 -4.03 -3.56 -20.92
N LYS A 7 -3.08 -4.43 -20.58
CA LYS A 7 -3.38 -5.82 -20.22
C LYS A 7 -4.09 -5.92 -18.88
N VAL A 8 -3.67 -5.14 -17.90
CA VAL A 8 -4.30 -5.08 -16.57
C VAL A 8 -5.70 -4.46 -16.68
N ASP A 9 -5.85 -3.39 -17.46
CA ASP A 9 -7.11 -2.69 -17.66
C ASP A 9 -8.18 -3.52 -18.40
N ALA A 10 -7.75 -4.49 -19.20
CA ALA A 10 -8.64 -5.43 -19.85
C ALA A 10 -9.32 -6.40 -18.86
N ILE A 11 -8.78 -6.58 -17.65
CA ILE A 11 -9.38 -7.39 -16.59
C ILE A 11 -10.45 -6.54 -15.87
N PRO A 12 -11.69 -7.02 -15.71
CA PRO A 12 -12.71 -6.27 -14.95
C PRO A 12 -12.24 -5.94 -13.53
N GLY A 13 -12.49 -4.72 -13.06
CA GLY A 13 -12.13 -4.31 -11.69
C GLY A 13 -12.02 -2.79 -11.52
N TRP A 14 -11.81 -2.36 -10.28
CA TRP A 14 -11.74 -0.93 -9.91
C TRP A 14 -10.30 -0.44 -9.64
N PHE A 15 -9.31 -1.28 -9.86
CA PHE A 15 -7.91 -0.90 -9.73
C PHE A 15 -7.49 0.02 -10.88
N GLY A 16 -7.09 1.24 -10.57
CA GLY A 16 -6.81 2.29 -11.57
C GLY A 16 -5.34 2.39 -11.99
N SER A 17 -5.08 3.10 -13.10
CA SER A 17 -3.72 3.26 -13.66
C SER A 17 -2.73 3.93 -12.71
N HIS A 18 -3.17 4.85 -11.87
CA HIS A 18 -2.33 5.51 -10.87
C HIS A 18 -1.90 4.53 -9.78
N SER A 19 -2.84 3.70 -9.27
CA SER A 19 -2.51 2.63 -8.33
C SER A 19 -1.55 1.61 -8.95
N TYR A 20 -1.78 1.25 -10.21
CA TYR A 20 -0.89 0.38 -10.97
C TYR A 20 0.54 0.92 -11.05
N ALA A 21 0.72 2.19 -11.40
CA ALA A 21 2.04 2.82 -11.52
C ALA A 21 2.75 2.87 -10.15
N LEU A 22 2.02 3.23 -9.08
CA LEU A 22 2.57 3.29 -7.73
C LEU A 22 2.95 1.90 -7.21
N TRP A 23 2.09 0.89 -7.42
CA TRP A 23 2.39 -0.48 -7.03
C TRP A 23 3.62 -1.00 -7.74
N ARG A 24 3.72 -0.79 -9.05
CA ARG A 24 4.92 -1.16 -9.79
C ARG A 24 6.17 -0.49 -9.24
N SER A 25 6.10 0.81 -8.96
CA SER A 25 7.24 1.56 -8.41
C SER A 25 7.71 0.99 -7.07
N LEU A 26 6.76 0.64 -6.18
CA LEU A 26 7.07 0.05 -4.87
C LEU A 26 7.53 -1.40 -4.98
N LEU A 27 6.93 -2.20 -5.87
CA LEU A 27 7.31 -3.59 -6.10
C LEU A 27 8.67 -3.71 -6.80
N ASP A 28 9.00 -2.79 -7.73
CA ASP A 28 10.35 -2.69 -8.32
C ASP A 28 11.38 -2.34 -7.26
N PHE A 29 11.05 -1.40 -6.36
CA PHE A 29 11.92 -1.09 -5.22
C PHE A 29 12.13 -2.30 -4.30
N GLN A 30 11.08 -3.09 -4.06
CA GLN A 30 11.20 -4.35 -3.32
C GLN A 30 12.02 -5.41 -4.07
N ALA A 31 12.04 -5.36 -5.41
CA ALA A 31 12.79 -6.34 -6.20
C ALA A 31 14.27 -6.39 -5.82
N ASP A 32 14.84 -5.26 -5.40
CA ASP A 32 16.23 -5.10 -5.00
C ASP A 32 16.45 -5.40 -3.52
N GLY A 33 16.00 -6.56 -3.03
CA GLY A 33 16.39 -7.06 -1.71
C GLY A 33 15.27 -7.40 -0.73
N VAL A 34 13.99 -7.15 -1.06
CA VAL A 34 12.86 -7.64 -0.26
C VAL A 34 12.34 -8.93 -0.86
N ARG A 35 12.38 -10.02 -0.10
CA ARG A 35 11.90 -11.35 -0.47
C ARG A 35 10.72 -11.75 0.39
N GLY A 36 9.82 -12.58 -0.13
CA GLY A 36 8.70 -13.15 0.61
C GLY A 36 7.43 -13.24 -0.22
N ASN A 37 6.44 -13.88 0.33
CA ASN A 37 5.16 -14.12 -0.30
C ASN A 37 4.36 -12.83 -0.51
N LEU A 38 3.36 -12.91 -1.39
CA LEU A 38 2.39 -11.85 -1.59
C LEU A 38 1.02 -12.34 -1.13
N PHE A 39 0.18 -11.43 -0.67
CA PHE A 39 -1.15 -11.77 -0.15
C PHE A 39 -2.17 -10.72 -0.60
N GLU A 40 -3.37 -11.16 -1.02
CA GLU A 40 -4.48 -10.28 -1.32
C GLU A 40 -5.78 -10.82 -0.73
N ILE A 41 -6.52 -9.94 -0.05
CA ILE A 41 -7.89 -10.16 0.40
C ILE A 41 -8.80 -9.29 -0.46
N GLY A 42 -9.85 -9.88 -1.05
CA GLY A 42 -10.73 -9.20 -1.99
C GLY A 42 -10.17 -9.22 -3.41
N VAL A 43 -10.28 -10.36 -4.07
CA VAL A 43 -9.63 -10.61 -5.38
C VAL A 43 -10.56 -10.33 -6.55
N TRP A 44 -11.85 -10.60 -6.37
CA TRP A 44 -12.90 -10.52 -7.38
C TRP A 44 -12.48 -11.16 -8.73
N ARG A 45 -12.20 -10.37 -9.78
CA ARG A 45 -11.76 -10.86 -11.11
C ARG A 45 -10.25 -10.82 -11.32
N GLY A 46 -9.48 -10.47 -10.30
CA GLY A 46 -8.01 -10.55 -10.28
C GLY A 46 -7.27 -9.41 -10.95
N ARG A 47 -7.87 -8.22 -11.13
CA ARG A 47 -7.18 -7.08 -11.75
C ARG A 47 -5.94 -6.67 -10.95
N SER A 48 -6.05 -6.41 -9.66
CA SER A 48 -4.93 -6.11 -8.75
C SER A 48 -4.04 -7.33 -8.53
N ALA A 49 -4.65 -8.52 -8.34
CA ALA A 49 -3.93 -9.78 -8.21
C ALA A 49 -3.01 -10.08 -9.41
N SER A 50 -3.39 -9.67 -10.63
CA SER A 50 -2.57 -9.86 -11.84
C SER A 50 -1.26 -9.07 -11.77
N VAL A 51 -1.27 -7.90 -11.14
CA VAL A 51 -0.05 -7.14 -10.89
C VAL A 51 0.82 -7.87 -9.89
N LEU A 52 0.25 -8.34 -8.77
CA LEU A 52 0.99 -9.11 -7.77
C LEU A 52 1.56 -10.40 -8.36
N ALA A 53 0.77 -11.14 -9.15
CA ALA A 53 1.23 -12.35 -9.84
C ALA A 53 2.45 -12.09 -10.75
N SER A 54 2.48 -10.93 -11.43
CA SER A 54 3.60 -10.56 -12.29
C SER A 54 4.90 -10.28 -11.51
N TYR A 55 4.78 -9.95 -10.23
CA TYR A 55 5.92 -9.72 -9.32
C TYR A 55 6.19 -10.90 -8.39
N CYS A 56 5.35 -11.92 -8.39
CA CYS A 56 5.59 -13.16 -7.65
C CYS A 56 6.75 -13.92 -8.28
N ARG A 57 7.79 -14.21 -7.54
CA ARG A 57 8.98 -14.93 -7.99
C ARG A 57 8.77 -16.44 -7.90
N ASP A 58 9.67 -17.21 -8.47
CA ASP A 58 9.55 -18.68 -8.51
C ASP A 58 9.66 -19.33 -7.12
N ASP A 59 10.32 -18.64 -6.17
CA ASP A 59 10.47 -19.05 -4.76
C ASP A 59 9.43 -18.41 -3.83
N GLU A 60 8.47 -17.66 -4.37
CA GLU A 60 7.41 -16.98 -3.65
C GLU A 60 6.03 -17.57 -3.97
N THR A 61 5.08 -17.41 -3.07
CA THR A 61 3.68 -17.80 -3.26
C THR A 61 2.79 -16.58 -3.17
N LEU A 62 1.84 -16.47 -4.10
CA LEU A 62 0.76 -15.49 -4.04
C LEU A 62 -0.49 -16.14 -3.42
N TYR A 63 -0.90 -15.65 -2.26
CA TYR A 63 -2.12 -16.06 -1.58
C TYR A 63 -3.26 -15.13 -1.99
N LEU A 64 -4.38 -15.70 -2.41
CA LEU A 64 -5.56 -14.99 -2.88
C LEU A 64 -6.77 -15.43 -2.05
N CYS A 65 -7.40 -14.49 -1.35
CA CYS A 65 -8.59 -14.74 -0.55
C CYS A 65 -9.77 -13.90 -1.04
N ASP A 66 -10.90 -14.57 -1.24
CA ASP A 66 -12.18 -13.94 -1.55
C ASP A 66 -13.30 -14.83 -1.00
N LEU A 67 -14.53 -14.33 -0.88
CA LEU A 67 -15.69 -15.17 -0.54
C LEU A 67 -15.84 -16.34 -1.51
N GLN A 68 -15.54 -16.08 -2.79
CA GLN A 68 -15.49 -17.10 -3.83
C GLN A 68 -14.40 -16.75 -4.85
N VAL A 69 -13.29 -17.47 -4.82
CA VAL A 69 -12.23 -17.32 -5.83
C VAL A 69 -12.62 -18.06 -7.11
N ASP A 70 -12.80 -17.31 -8.19
CA ASP A 70 -13.01 -17.85 -9.52
C ASP A 70 -11.65 -18.25 -10.13
N ALA A 71 -11.29 -19.53 -9.97
CA ALA A 71 -10.00 -20.04 -10.44
C ALA A 71 -9.80 -19.88 -11.96
N GLN A 72 -10.88 -19.96 -12.76
CA GLN A 72 -10.79 -19.76 -14.21
C GLN A 72 -10.53 -18.29 -14.54
N ALA A 73 -11.24 -17.36 -13.89
CA ALA A 73 -10.99 -15.93 -14.06
C ALA A 73 -9.57 -15.56 -13.67
N MET A 74 -9.06 -16.11 -12.56
CA MET A 74 -7.66 -15.89 -12.13
C MET A 74 -6.66 -16.42 -13.16
N HIS A 75 -6.87 -17.63 -13.65
CA HIS A 75 -6.01 -18.21 -14.68
C HIS A 75 -5.94 -17.31 -15.93
N MET A 76 -7.09 -16.91 -16.46
CA MET A 76 -7.16 -16.00 -17.62
C MET A 76 -6.49 -14.64 -17.35
N ALA A 77 -6.72 -14.08 -16.17
CA ALA A 77 -6.11 -12.81 -15.77
C ALA A 77 -4.58 -12.90 -15.75
N PHE A 78 -4.03 -13.98 -15.19
CA PHE A 78 -2.59 -14.16 -15.04
C PHE A 78 -1.93 -14.52 -16.38
N GLU A 79 -2.55 -15.33 -17.21
CA GLU A 79 -2.09 -15.59 -18.59
C GLU A 79 -2.06 -14.29 -19.40
N GLY A 80 -3.11 -13.48 -19.32
CA GLY A 80 -3.22 -12.20 -20.03
C GLY A 80 -2.05 -11.25 -19.76
N VAL A 81 -1.53 -11.24 -18.52
CA VAL A 81 -0.39 -10.41 -18.13
C VAL A 81 0.96 -11.13 -18.21
N GLY A 82 1.00 -12.41 -18.60
CA GLY A 82 2.24 -13.20 -18.72
C GLY A 82 2.78 -13.70 -17.38
N ALA A 83 1.89 -13.90 -16.39
CA ALA A 83 2.22 -14.42 -15.06
C ALA A 83 1.73 -15.87 -14.85
N ALA A 84 1.45 -16.59 -15.92
CA ALA A 84 1.13 -18.02 -15.87
C ALA A 84 2.25 -18.84 -15.20
N GLY A 85 1.87 -19.88 -14.46
CA GLY A 85 2.82 -20.81 -13.81
C GLY A 85 3.40 -20.31 -12.48
N ARG A 86 2.88 -19.20 -11.92
CA ARG A 86 3.25 -18.77 -10.56
C ARG A 86 2.63 -19.67 -9.50
N SER A 87 3.31 -19.80 -8.36
CA SER A 87 2.76 -20.49 -7.19
C SER A 87 1.62 -19.67 -6.58
N ILE A 88 0.40 -20.20 -6.67
CA ILE A 88 -0.83 -19.53 -6.22
C ILE A 88 -1.60 -20.42 -5.27
N VAL A 89 -1.99 -19.85 -4.14
CA VAL A 89 -2.90 -20.48 -3.17
C VAL A 89 -4.20 -19.67 -3.14
N ALA A 90 -5.28 -20.26 -3.65
CA ALA A 90 -6.61 -19.67 -3.66
C ALA A 90 -7.41 -20.13 -2.42
N ILE A 91 -8.00 -19.19 -1.69
CA ILE A 91 -8.75 -19.45 -0.47
C ILE A 91 -10.14 -18.83 -0.62
N SER A 92 -11.16 -19.69 -0.80
CA SER A 92 -12.55 -19.23 -0.82
C SER A 92 -13.11 -19.23 0.60
N ALA A 93 -13.11 -18.06 1.22
CA ALA A 93 -13.59 -17.83 2.58
C ALA A 93 -13.75 -16.33 2.90
N PRO A 94 -14.58 -15.95 3.86
CA PRO A 94 -14.51 -14.61 4.44
C PRO A 94 -13.16 -14.42 5.14
N SER A 95 -12.65 -13.18 5.14
CA SER A 95 -11.34 -12.87 5.74
C SER A 95 -11.26 -13.20 7.23
N SER A 96 -12.39 -13.14 7.92
CA SER A 96 -12.53 -13.53 9.35
C SER A 96 -12.17 -14.99 9.64
N GLU A 97 -12.27 -15.87 8.64
CA GLU A 97 -11.92 -17.30 8.78
C GLU A 97 -10.45 -17.61 8.47
N LEU A 98 -9.71 -16.66 7.87
CA LEU A 98 -8.31 -16.86 7.46
C LEU A 98 -7.40 -17.37 8.59
N PRO A 99 -7.51 -16.88 9.85
CA PRO A 99 -6.68 -17.40 10.94
C PRO A 99 -6.83 -18.91 11.18
N GLY A 100 -8.02 -19.48 10.86
CA GLY A 100 -8.27 -20.91 10.98
C GLY A 100 -7.93 -21.74 9.73
N LYS A 101 -7.71 -21.07 8.60
CA LYS A 101 -7.42 -21.73 7.30
C LYS A 101 -5.94 -21.66 6.90
N LEU A 102 -5.19 -20.78 7.53
CA LEU A 102 -3.76 -20.57 7.27
C LEU A 102 -2.92 -21.25 8.35
N ASP A 103 -1.79 -21.84 7.94
CA ASP A 103 -0.74 -22.17 8.90
C ASP A 103 0.01 -20.87 9.29
N LEU A 104 -0.54 -20.14 10.26
CA LEU A 104 0.02 -18.87 10.72
C LEU A 104 1.43 -19.01 11.27
N ARG A 105 1.80 -20.21 11.77
CA ARG A 105 3.15 -20.47 12.26
C ARG A 105 4.14 -20.52 11.08
N ALA A 106 3.79 -21.24 10.02
CA ALA A 106 4.62 -21.29 8.81
C ALA A 106 4.65 -19.96 8.06
N MET A 107 3.55 -19.20 8.11
CA MET A 107 3.44 -17.89 7.45
C MET A 107 4.01 -16.73 8.26
N HIS A 108 4.45 -16.96 9.51
CA HIS A 108 4.93 -15.89 10.39
C HIS A 108 6.06 -15.08 9.75
N LYS A 109 5.78 -13.80 9.48
CA LYS A 109 6.74 -12.86 8.87
C LYS A 109 7.32 -13.32 7.51
N THR A 110 6.49 -13.97 6.69
CA THR A 110 6.91 -14.42 5.35
C THR A 110 6.36 -13.56 4.21
N VAL A 111 5.37 -12.71 4.47
CA VAL A 111 4.69 -11.89 3.45
C VAL A 111 5.38 -10.54 3.32
N ARG A 112 5.81 -10.18 2.08
CA ARG A 112 6.42 -8.88 1.78
C ARG A 112 5.43 -7.84 1.26
N TRP A 113 4.25 -8.26 0.79
CA TRP A 113 3.19 -7.39 0.31
C TRP A 113 1.84 -7.99 0.66
N MET A 114 1.01 -7.24 1.35
CA MET A 114 -0.36 -7.62 1.65
C MET A 114 -1.32 -6.52 1.22
N HIS A 115 -2.28 -6.86 0.37
CA HIS A 115 -3.38 -5.98 -0.03
C HIS A 115 -4.67 -6.38 0.69
N ILE A 116 -5.30 -5.43 1.32
CA ILE A 116 -6.55 -5.57 2.08
C ILE A 116 -7.64 -4.79 1.34
N ASP A 117 -8.52 -5.51 0.67
CA ASP A 117 -9.64 -4.99 -0.14
C ASP A 117 -10.88 -5.88 0.06
N GLY A 118 -11.14 -6.26 1.32
CA GLY A 118 -12.13 -7.26 1.69
C GLY A 118 -13.54 -6.72 1.86
N GLU A 119 -14.09 -6.89 3.08
CA GLU A 119 -15.52 -6.63 3.36
C GLU A 119 -15.86 -5.14 3.52
N HIS A 120 -14.89 -4.26 3.65
CA HIS A 120 -15.06 -2.81 3.88
C HIS A 120 -15.83 -2.43 5.15
N THR A 121 -15.86 -3.33 6.16
CA THR A 121 -16.34 -3.01 7.51
C THR A 121 -15.17 -2.71 8.43
N GLY A 122 -15.39 -1.85 9.43
CA GLY A 122 -14.33 -1.52 10.38
C GLY A 122 -13.80 -2.75 11.12
N SER A 123 -14.68 -3.69 11.52
CA SER A 123 -14.26 -4.92 12.18
C SER A 123 -13.41 -5.82 11.30
N ALA A 124 -13.73 -5.92 10.01
CA ALA A 124 -12.94 -6.67 9.04
C ALA A 124 -11.55 -6.06 8.89
N VAL A 125 -11.45 -4.76 8.61
CA VAL A 125 -10.16 -4.05 8.46
C VAL A 125 -9.29 -4.21 9.71
N TYR A 126 -9.88 -4.11 10.90
CA TYR A 126 -9.13 -4.31 12.15
C TYR A 126 -8.54 -5.72 12.23
N SER A 127 -9.37 -6.75 11.98
CA SER A 127 -8.95 -8.16 12.03
C SER A 127 -7.93 -8.50 10.94
N GLU A 128 -8.07 -7.93 9.76
CA GLU A 128 -7.15 -8.09 8.62
C GLU A 128 -5.79 -7.43 8.91
N LEU A 129 -5.77 -6.30 9.61
CA LEU A 129 -4.53 -5.69 10.10
C LEU A 129 -3.87 -6.52 11.21
N GLU A 130 -4.66 -7.18 12.08
CA GLU A 130 -4.13 -8.15 13.06
C GLU A 130 -3.48 -9.35 12.36
N LEU A 131 -4.12 -9.88 11.32
CA LEU A 131 -3.54 -10.92 10.46
C LEU A 131 -2.25 -10.42 9.80
N ALA A 132 -2.29 -9.22 9.21
CA ALA A 132 -1.12 -8.60 8.60
C ALA A 132 0.04 -8.47 9.60
N ASN A 133 -0.26 -8.11 10.85
CA ASN A 133 0.76 -8.05 11.89
C ASN A 133 1.45 -9.39 12.14
N GLN A 134 0.76 -10.51 12.00
CA GLN A 134 1.35 -11.84 12.19
C GLN A 134 2.21 -12.27 11.00
N ILE A 135 1.74 -12.04 9.77
CA ILE A 135 2.34 -12.63 8.57
C ILE A 135 3.28 -11.69 7.80
N VAL A 136 3.09 -10.36 7.89
CA VAL A 136 3.92 -9.40 7.12
C VAL A 136 5.28 -9.19 7.78
N LYS A 137 6.33 -9.28 6.97
CA LYS A 137 7.74 -9.12 7.35
C LYS A 137 8.07 -7.71 7.86
N SER A 138 9.26 -7.59 8.45
CA SER A 138 9.80 -6.29 8.89
C SER A 138 9.95 -5.28 7.75
N ASP A 139 10.32 -5.73 6.56
CA ASP A 139 10.53 -4.92 5.35
C ASP A 139 9.37 -4.99 4.34
N GLY A 140 8.23 -5.60 4.75
CA GLY A 140 7.04 -5.70 3.94
C GLY A 140 6.14 -4.45 3.98
N LEU A 141 5.17 -4.43 3.05
CA LEU A 141 4.12 -3.41 2.96
C LEU A 141 2.74 -4.03 3.17
N VAL A 142 1.86 -3.26 3.81
CA VAL A 142 0.42 -3.49 3.86
C VAL A 142 -0.27 -2.35 3.12
N VAL A 143 -1.20 -2.68 2.23
CA VAL A 143 -1.99 -1.72 1.47
C VAL A 143 -3.46 -1.92 1.83
N VAL A 144 -4.11 -0.91 2.36
CA VAL A 144 -5.55 -0.92 2.69
C VAL A 144 -6.28 -0.13 1.63
N ASP A 145 -7.22 -0.77 0.94
CA ASP A 145 -8.05 -0.12 -0.07
C ASP A 145 -9.16 0.73 0.56
N ASP A 146 -9.75 1.56 -0.26
CA ASP A 146 -10.82 2.49 0.14
C ASP A 146 -10.45 3.37 1.35
N PHE A 147 -9.16 3.67 1.50
CA PHE A 147 -8.66 4.58 2.51
C PHE A 147 -9.01 6.02 2.13
N PHE A 148 -9.77 6.69 2.97
CA PHE A 148 -10.47 7.96 2.72
C PHE A 148 -11.59 7.89 1.66
N SER A 149 -12.13 6.71 1.40
CA SER A 149 -13.30 6.56 0.56
C SER A 149 -14.55 7.14 1.24
N PRO A 150 -15.31 8.01 0.59
CA PRO A 150 -16.57 8.49 1.13
C PRO A 150 -17.63 7.38 1.21
N ARG A 151 -17.43 6.28 0.49
CA ARG A 151 -18.33 5.12 0.51
C ARG A 151 -18.08 4.22 1.72
N TYR A 152 -16.83 4.12 2.16
CA TYR A 152 -16.41 3.22 3.23
C TYR A 152 -15.57 3.94 4.30
N PRO A 153 -16.16 4.95 4.99
CA PRO A 153 -15.40 5.76 5.97
C PRO A 153 -14.88 4.93 7.15
N ALA A 154 -15.51 3.79 7.43
CA ALA A 154 -15.09 2.89 8.50
C ALA A 154 -13.68 2.30 8.25
N ASN A 155 -13.28 2.07 6.99
CA ASN A 155 -11.96 1.56 6.65
C ASN A 155 -10.85 2.47 7.20
N THR A 156 -10.93 3.77 6.92
CA THR A 156 -9.96 4.74 7.44
C THR A 156 -9.99 4.82 8.96
N THR A 157 -11.21 4.95 9.52
CA THR A 157 -11.36 5.12 10.98
C THR A 157 -10.76 3.96 11.75
N GLU A 158 -11.04 2.73 11.35
CA GLU A 158 -10.53 1.56 12.06
C GLU A 158 -9.06 1.28 11.77
N ALA A 159 -8.58 1.56 10.57
CA ALA A 159 -7.15 1.48 10.30
C ALA A 159 -6.35 2.48 11.14
N VAL A 160 -6.80 3.74 11.26
CA VAL A 160 -6.18 4.74 12.14
C VAL A 160 -6.26 4.29 13.60
N ARG A 161 -7.43 3.85 14.07
CA ARG A 161 -7.61 3.33 15.43
C ARG A 161 -6.68 2.14 15.72
N TYR A 162 -6.50 1.25 14.73
CA TYR A 162 -5.56 0.14 14.85
C TYR A 162 -4.12 0.63 15.06
N LEU A 163 -3.66 1.59 14.25
CA LEU A 163 -2.33 2.16 14.38
C LEU A 163 -2.12 2.86 15.74
N GLU A 164 -3.13 3.59 16.22
CA GLU A 164 -3.08 4.27 17.51
C GLU A 164 -2.98 3.30 18.68
N LYS A 165 -3.72 2.20 18.62
CA LYS A 165 -3.67 1.16 19.66
C LYS A 165 -2.40 0.31 19.63
N ASN A 166 -1.79 0.20 18.44
CA ASN A 166 -0.66 -0.69 18.17
C ASN A 166 0.52 0.06 17.58
N PRO A 167 1.13 1.02 18.30
CA PRO A 167 2.12 1.94 17.73
C PRO A 167 3.42 1.26 17.27
N PHE A 168 3.64 0.00 17.60
CA PHE A 168 4.83 -0.77 17.19
C PHE A 168 4.55 -1.73 16.03
N HIS A 169 3.28 -1.87 15.60
CA HIS A 169 2.94 -2.79 14.52
C HIS A 169 3.23 -2.19 13.15
N PHE A 170 2.63 -1.05 12.86
CA PHE A 170 2.78 -0.37 11.57
C PHE A 170 2.83 1.15 11.73
N ARG A 171 3.32 1.82 10.69
CA ARG A 171 3.24 3.26 10.48
C ARG A 171 2.59 3.54 9.14
N LEU A 172 1.82 4.60 9.06
CA LEU A 172 1.34 5.13 7.78
C LEU A 172 2.55 5.67 7.01
N LEU A 173 2.85 5.04 5.88
CA LEU A 173 3.90 5.47 4.96
C LEU A 173 3.37 6.50 3.98
N ALA A 174 2.24 6.18 3.34
CA ALA A 174 1.66 7.01 2.29
C ALA A 174 0.13 6.88 2.22
N VAL A 175 -0.50 7.93 1.72
CA VAL A 175 -1.89 7.92 1.24
C VAL A 175 -1.87 8.29 -0.24
N ALA A 176 -2.42 7.42 -1.09
CA ALA A 176 -2.41 7.62 -2.53
C ALA A 176 -3.54 6.86 -3.22
N PHE A 177 -4.24 7.53 -4.14
CA PHE A 177 -5.18 6.90 -5.06
C PHE A 177 -6.18 5.97 -4.37
N ASN A 178 -6.85 6.47 -3.34
CA ASN A 178 -7.84 5.76 -2.52
C ASN A 178 -7.26 4.62 -1.66
N LYS A 179 -5.95 4.60 -1.42
CA LYS A 179 -5.28 3.56 -0.64
C LYS A 179 -4.37 4.13 0.44
N GLY A 180 -4.35 3.46 1.59
CA GLY A 180 -3.37 3.67 2.65
C GLY A 180 -2.25 2.64 2.55
N TYR A 181 -1.01 3.09 2.60
CA TYR A 181 0.19 2.25 2.56
C TYR A 181 0.86 2.26 3.92
N PHE A 182 1.11 1.07 4.46
CA PHE A 182 1.67 0.91 5.81
C PHE A 182 2.92 0.06 5.76
N CYS A 183 3.90 0.41 6.57
CA CYS A 183 5.12 -0.39 6.75
C CYS A 183 5.45 -0.55 8.23
N ARG A 184 6.37 -1.42 8.57
CA ARG A 184 6.90 -1.52 9.92
C ARG A 184 7.68 -0.26 10.30
N PRO A 185 7.70 0.15 11.59
CA PRO A 185 8.44 1.31 12.04
C PRO A 185 9.91 1.28 11.62
N GLU A 186 10.56 0.13 11.73
CA GLU A 186 11.97 -0.06 11.39
C GLU A 186 12.28 0.07 9.90
N SER A 187 11.30 -0.17 9.03
CA SER A 187 11.49 -0.03 7.57
C SER A 187 11.03 1.31 7.01
N LEU A 188 10.36 2.13 7.82
CA LEU A 188 9.87 3.45 7.41
C LEU A 188 10.97 4.33 6.79
N PRO A 189 12.18 4.47 7.38
CA PRO A 189 13.24 5.29 6.79
C PRO A 189 13.62 4.82 5.38
N ARG A 190 13.76 3.52 5.15
CA ARG A 190 14.13 2.95 3.85
C ARG A 190 13.10 3.28 2.75
N TYR A 191 11.79 3.15 3.07
CA TYR A 191 10.73 3.49 2.12
C TYR A 191 10.65 5.00 1.88
N MET A 192 10.84 5.80 2.92
CA MET A 192 10.84 7.25 2.79
C MET A 192 12.02 7.76 1.96
N ASP A 193 13.21 7.17 2.09
CA ASP A 193 14.38 7.47 1.25
C ASP A 193 14.09 7.16 -0.23
N PHE A 194 13.45 6.03 -0.51
CA PHE A 194 12.99 5.71 -1.87
C PHE A 194 11.98 6.72 -2.39
N ILE A 195 10.99 7.08 -1.58
CA ILE A 195 9.97 8.07 -1.97
C ILE A 195 10.62 9.41 -2.29
N ALA A 196 11.54 9.86 -1.44
CA ALA A 196 12.25 11.13 -1.62
C ALA A 196 13.18 11.15 -2.84
N GLY A 197 13.90 10.04 -3.06
CA GLY A 197 14.97 9.99 -4.06
C GLY A 197 14.60 9.35 -5.40
N GLY A 198 13.60 8.45 -5.43
CA GLY A 198 13.36 7.57 -6.57
C GLY A 198 11.94 7.55 -7.11
N LEU A 199 10.93 7.70 -6.25
CA LEU A 199 9.54 7.45 -6.60
C LEU A 199 9.04 8.34 -7.75
N SER A 200 9.33 9.64 -7.72
CA SER A 200 8.90 10.57 -8.78
C SER A 200 9.41 10.13 -10.15
N ARG A 201 10.68 9.71 -10.22
CA ARG A 201 11.28 9.19 -11.46
C ARG A 201 10.61 7.90 -11.91
N SER A 202 10.32 6.99 -10.99
CA SER A 202 9.65 5.72 -11.29
C SER A 202 8.23 5.94 -11.81
N LEU A 203 7.45 6.80 -11.16
CA LEU A 203 6.10 7.17 -11.59
C LEU A 203 6.11 7.81 -12.98
N HIS A 204 7.09 8.67 -13.26
CA HIS A 204 7.24 9.26 -14.58
C HIS A 204 7.56 8.21 -15.67
N ALA A 205 8.41 7.24 -15.35
CA ALA A 205 8.73 6.12 -16.25
C ALA A 205 7.49 5.25 -16.56
N TYR A 206 6.54 5.17 -15.63
CA TYR A 206 5.25 4.51 -15.83
C TYR A 206 4.17 5.43 -16.40
N GLN A 207 4.55 6.60 -16.95
CA GLN A 207 3.64 7.59 -17.55
C GLN A 207 2.53 8.06 -16.59
N CYS A 208 2.85 8.10 -15.32
CA CYS A 208 1.95 8.52 -14.25
C CYS A 208 2.61 9.63 -13.40
N PRO A 209 2.90 10.81 -13.97
CA PRO A 209 3.43 11.91 -13.20
C PRO A 209 2.47 12.24 -12.06
N SER A 210 3.02 12.40 -10.86
CA SER A 210 2.23 12.60 -9.65
C SER A 210 2.86 13.68 -8.79
N THR A 211 2.02 14.38 -8.02
CA THR A 211 2.48 15.29 -6.99
C THR A 211 2.67 14.52 -5.69
N ILE A 212 3.86 14.65 -5.10
CA ILE A 212 4.22 14.03 -3.83
C ILE A 212 4.44 15.15 -2.81
N PHE A 213 3.78 15.07 -1.67
CA PHE A 213 3.89 16.08 -0.62
C PHE A 213 3.99 15.43 0.76
N LYS A 214 4.66 16.13 1.68
CA LYS A 214 4.76 15.68 3.07
C LYS A 214 3.42 15.86 3.78
N THR A 215 3.02 14.85 4.55
CA THR A 215 1.88 14.89 5.47
C THR A 215 2.25 14.23 6.79
N THR A 216 1.30 14.14 7.70
CA THR A 216 1.47 13.45 8.99
C THR A 216 0.48 12.31 9.09
N GLY A 217 0.94 11.21 9.64
CA GLY A 217 0.13 10.07 10.07
C GLY A 217 -0.25 10.15 11.55
N PRO A 218 -0.91 9.11 12.08
CA PRO A 218 -1.14 8.97 13.52
C PRO A 218 0.17 9.12 14.32
N TRP A 219 0.08 9.69 15.51
CA TRP A 219 1.22 10.02 16.38
C TRP A 219 2.17 11.06 15.79
N ASP A 220 1.65 11.97 14.93
CA ASP A 220 2.46 12.99 14.25
C ASP A 220 3.69 12.42 13.51
N THR A 221 3.59 11.16 13.08
CA THR A 221 4.66 10.51 12.31
C THR A 221 4.69 11.04 10.88
N ASP A 222 5.89 11.15 10.33
CA ASP A 222 6.06 11.53 8.93
C ASP A 222 5.41 10.51 7.99
N ALA A 223 4.60 11.02 7.05
CA ALA A 223 3.96 10.27 5.99
C ALA A 223 3.95 11.10 4.69
N VAL A 224 3.53 10.54 3.59
CA VAL A 224 3.40 11.25 2.31
C VAL A 224 2.00 11.13 1.72
N GLY A 225 1.54 12.21 1.10
CA GLY A 225 0.40 12.22 0.21
C GLY A 225 0.88 12.14 -1.24
N ILE A 226 0.21 11.34 -2.06
CA ILE A 226 0.50 11.23 -3.49
C ILE A 226 -0.80 11.38 -4.25
N THR A 227 -0.86 12.37 -5.15
CA THR A 227 -2.03 12.63 -6.01
C THR A 227 -1.62 12.62 -7.47
N ALA A 228 -2.60 12.46 -8.36
CA ALA A 228 -2.37 12.72 -9.77
C ALA A 228 -1.75 14.11 -9.95
N PHE A 229 -0.91 14.26 -10.98
CA PHE A 229 -0.29 15.55 -11.27
C PHE A 229 -1.37 16.62 -11.43
N MET A 230 -1.31 17.63 -10.56
CA MET A 230 -2.07 18.85 -10.72
C MET A 230 -1.14 19.87 -11.36
N PRO A 231 -1.36 20.27 -12.63
CA PRO A 231 -0.66 21.42 -13.17
C PRO A 231 -0.89 22.60 -12.25
N GLU A 232 0.14 23.42 -12.00
CA GLU A 232 0.00 24.61 -11.17
C GLU A 232 -1.28 25.34 -11.55
N ALA A 233 -2.25 25.34 -10.66
CA ALA A 233 -3.53 25.97 -10.90
C ALA A 233 -3.31 27.49 -10.90
N GLY A 234 -3.06 28.04 -12.07
CA GLY A 234 -3.18 29.47 -12.30
C GLY A 234 -4.62 29.98 -12.18
N SER A 235 -5.57 29.20 -11.66
CA SER A 235 -6.99 29.57 -11.70
C SER A 235 -7.91 29.03 -10.60
N MET A 236 -7.39 28.39 -9.56
CA MET A 236 -8.24 28.12 -8.38
C MET A 236 -7.76 28.95 -7.19
N ALA A 237 -7.99 30.26 -7.27
CA ALA A 237 -8.00 31.09 -6.07
C ALA A 237 -9.20 30.67 -5.22
N GLY A 238 -8.96 30.03 -4.09
CA GLY A 238 -9.99 29.92 -3.03
C GLY A 238 -10.41 31.30 -2.55
N PRO A 239 -11.52 31.41 -1.80
CA PRO A 239 -12.06 32.69 -1.35
C PRO A 239 -11.08 33.59 -0.58
N ASP A 240 -9.95 33.08 -0.15
CA ASP A 240 -8.96 33.82 0.65
C ASP A 240 -7.72 34.29 -0.13
N ASN A 241 -7.70 34.19 -1.44
CA ASN A 241 -6.66 34.72 -2.34
C ASN A 241 -5.20 34.41 -1.91
N GLN A 242 -4.97 33.43 -1.06
CA GLN A 242 -3.64 32.93 -0.70
C GLN A 242 -3.36 31.70 -1.55
N PRO A 243 -2.40 31.71 -2.47
CA PRO A 243 -1.97 30.51 -3.13
C PRO A 243 -1.38 29.58 -2.07
N HIS A 244 -2.05 28.46 -1.80
CA HIS A 244 -1.39 27.36 -1.11
C HIS A 244 -0.21 26.93 -1.97
N ARG A 245 0.96 27.42 -1.66
CA ARG A 245 2.21 26.98 -2.30
C ARG A 245 2.45 25.55 -1.87
N TRP A 246 2.04 24.64 -2.71
CA TRP A 246 2.49 23.26 -2.65
C TRP A 246 3.98 23.26 -3.01
N HIS A 247 4.83 23.28 -2.00
CA HIS A 247 6.26 23.20 -2.25
C HIS A 247 6.58 21.76 -2.70
N MET A 248 6.90 21.61 -3.98
CA MET A 248 7.69 20.49 -4.43
C MET A 248 9.03 20.55 -3.70
N MET A 249 9.19 19.79 -2.64
CA MET A 249 10.47 19.71 -1.93
C MET A 249 11.43 18.89 -2.79
N GLY A 250 12.47 19.53 -3.29
CA GLY A 250 13.65 18.85 -3.78
C GLY A 250 14.24 17.99 -2.66
N ALA A 251 14.73 16.80 -2.99
CA ALA A 251 15.17 15.74 -2.08
C ALA A 251 16.16 16.19 -0.96
N ARG A 252 16.75 17.37 -1.08
CA ARG A 252 17.76 17.87 -0.12
C ARG A 252 17.20 18.47 1.17
N ASN A 253 15.91 18.78 1.27
CA ASN A 253 15.33 19.45 2.44
C ASN A 253 14.27 18.62 3.19
N MET A 254 14.03 17.37 2.81
CA MET A 254 12.98 16.54 3.41
C MET A 254 13.34 15.96 4.79
N TRP A 255 14.61 15.84 5.12
CA TRP A 255 15.03 15.14 6.33
C TRP A 255 16.11 15.87 7.08
N SER A 256 15.78 16.41 8.25
CA SER A 256 16.75 16.74 9.31
C SER A 256 16.55 15.71 10.43
N PRO A 257 17.53 14.87 10.76
CA PRO A 257 17.45 13.89 11.85
C PRO A 257 17.21 14.50 13.24
N TRP A 258 17.40 15.81 13.36
CA TRP A 258 17.43 16.51 14.66
C TRP A 258 16.06 16.96 15.20
N ARG A 259 14.97 16.88 14.42
CA ARG A 259 13.63 17.29 14.93
C ARG A 259 13.00 16.29 15.88
N HIS A 260 13.37 15.01 15.82
CA HIS A 260 12.81 13.99 16.70
C HIS A 260 13.32 14.07 18.16
N ILE A 261 14.50 14.66 18.40
CA ILE A 261 15.06 14.78 19.75
C ILE A 261 14.42 15.92 20.53
N GLN A 262 13.97 17.00 19.88
CA GLN A 262 13.37 18.13 20.59
C GLN A 262 11.92 17.91 21.02
N ASN A 263 11.14 17.10 20.31
CA ASN A 263 9.76 16.81 20.70
C ASN A 263 9.65 15.71 21.77
N GLY A 264 10.59 14.77 21.81
CA GLY A 264 10.66 13.75 22.87
C GLY A 264 11.02 14.30 24.25
N LEU A 265 11.76 15.41 24.31
CA LEU A 265 12.19 16.02 25.58
C LEU A 265 11.13 16.96 26.20
N ARG A 266 10.13 17.42 25.45
CA ARG A 266 9.06 18.27 25.98
C ARG A 266 7.97 17.49 26.74
N ILE A 267 7.88 16.19 26.54
CA ILE A 267 6.88 15.35 27.24
C ILE A 267 7.37 14.91 28.62
N PHE A 268 8.68 14.95 28.91
CA PHE A 268 9.24 14.49 30.17
C PHE A 268 9.51 15.59 31.23
N PHE A 269 9.39 16.88 30.88
CA PHE A 269 9.57 17.98 31.83
C PHE A 269 8.41 18.98 31.75
N GLY A 270 7.18 18.48 31.91
CA GLY A 270 5.99 19.32 32.09
C GLY A 270 5.78 19.61 33.58
N ARG A 271 6.26 20.75 34.02
CA ARG A 271 5.65 21.62 35.03
C ARG A 271 5.47 22.96 34.44
#